data_6ba6cfa2d3f761b2f8b5f79398bbab12
#
_entry.id   6ba6cfa2d3f761b2f8b5f79398bbab12
#
_cell.length_a   1.000
_cell.length_b   1.000
_cell.length_c   1.000
_cell.angle_alpha   90.00
_cell.angle_beta   90.00
_cell.angle_gamma   90.00
#
_symmetry.space_group_name_H-M   'P 1'
#
loop_
_entity.id
_entity.type
_entity.pdbx_description
1 polymer ?
#
loop_
_entity_poly.entity_id
_entity_poly.type
_entity_poly.pdbx_seq_one_letter_code
_entity_poly.pdbx_strand_id
1 'polypeptide(L)'
;MAAPLESLGKYQITEVIGRGAMGVVYKAFDPNIRRTMAMKVVRLDAMDDGRMPAMLARFRNEAQAAGRLSHPGIVGIYDYGEDRGLAYIAMEYIEGNSLREYLSRGTRFGQRDVVSIMVQLLEALAYAHEQGVWHRDINPANLIEMRNGKLKIAEFGIARIESSNLTHVGVVMGTPGYMAPEQYTGATVDLRVDVFSAGVVMYELLTGLKPFTGTVEAVAYKVCYETPPPPSQVQTDAPVPGAYDSVVARAMAKSPDQRFRNAEEFRAALLDAYAAPVAATLSEETIITEVIPTMRIEPTNPLSASSGPTTARTTAPPPDWDPALLKEIEAHLARFLGPVAKVLVRRAGRGTLDVDQLYAQLSEKLESAEERDAFMATRRRLAGAPHGSTIRPATQGEPALTPEKVDAAARTLAFYIGPIARVMAKRAAAQTSSVQRFYLLLAESLPESERKRFLDSVAPAPPARERR
;
A
#
# COMPACT_ATOMS: atom_id res chain seq x y z
N MET A 1 22.84 -15.86 -17.68
CA MET A 1 21.35 -15.86 -17.77
C MET A 1 20.90 -17.29 -17.59
N ALA A 2 19.99 -17.59 -16.67
CA ALA A 2 19.44 -18.94 -16.53
C ALA A 2 18.65 -19.28 -17.79
N ALA A 3 18.75 -20.53 -18.26
CA ALA A 3 17.98 -21.01 -19.40
C ALA A 3 16.47 -20.81 -19.16
N PRO A 4 15.68 -20.51 -20.20
CA PRO A 4 14.25 -20.39 -20.05
C PRO A 4 13.67 -21.71 -19.55
N LEU A 5 12.71 -21.64 -18.63
CA LEU A 5 12.04 -22.80 -18.09
C LEU A 5 11.13 -23.38 -19.19
N GLU A 6 11.48 -24.55 -19.74
CA GLU A 6 10.71 -25.19 -20.83
C GLU A 6 9.58 -26.08 -20.31
N SER A 7 9.75 -26.66 -19.12
CA SER A 7 8.74 -27.51 -18.49
C SER A 7 8.84 -27.45 -16.97
N LEU A 8 7.75 -27.73 -16.26
CA LEU A 8 7.70 -27.87 -14.80
C LEU A 8 6.65 -28.92 -14.44
N GLY A 9 7.08 -29.99 -13.74
CA GLY A 9 6.27 -31.18 -13.57
C GLY A 9 5.87 -31.76 -14.94
N LYS A 10 4.57 -32.01 -15.13
CA LYS A 10 3.99 -32.49 -16.40
C LYS A 10 3.68 -31.39 -17.42
N TYR A 11 3.83 -30.10 -17.03
CA TYR A 11 3.39 -28.96 -17.81
C TYR A 11 4.49 -28.43 -18.72
N GLN A 12 4.12 -28.12 -19.96
CA GLN A 12 4.96 -27.41 -20.92
C GLN A 12 4.78 -25.91 -20.74
N ILE A 13 5.86 -25.18 -20.50
CA ILE A 13 5.84 -23.73 -20.37
C ILE A 13 5.89 -23.11 -21.76
N THR A 14 4.93 -22.23 -22.05
CA THR A 14 4.83 -21.59 -23.37
C THR A 14 5.22 -20.12 -23.35
N GLU A 15 4.90 -19.40 -22.28
CA GLU A 15 5.07 -17.95 -22.22
C GLU A 15 5.14 -17.49 -20.77
N VAL A 16 5.85 -16.36 -20.51
CA VAL A 16 5.79 -15.63 -19.24
C VAL A 16 4.67 -14.61 -19.35
N ILE A 17 3.62 -14.75 -18.56
CA ILE A 17 2.46 -13.85 -18.56
C ILE A 17 2.47 -12.86 -17.39
N GLY A 18 3.33 -13.07 -16.38
CA GLY A 18 3.48 -12.13 -15.26
C GLY A 18 4.75 -12.35 -14.45
N ARG A 19 5.23 -11.26 -13.82
CA ARG A 19 6.33 -11.31 -12.85
C ARG A 19 5.92 -10.47 -11.64
N GLY A 20 6.06 -11.03 -10.46
CA GLY A 20 5.70 -10.36 -9.21
C GLY A 20 6.73 -10.57 -8.11
N ALA A 21 6.53 -9.94 -6.97
CA ALA A 21 7.42 -10.04 -5.81
C ALA A 21 7.57 -11.49 -5.29
N MET A 22 6.55 -12.33 -5.51
CA MET A 22 6.50 -13.71 -5.00
C MET A 22 6.83 -14.77 -6.04
N GLY A 23 7.09 -14.40 -7.27
CA GLY A 23 7.39 -15.38 -8.31
C GLY A 23 7.01 -14.94 -9.72
N VAL A 24 6.92 -15.92 -10.60
CA VAL A 24 6.61 -15.72 -12.01
C VAL A 24 5.36 -16.51 -12.36
N VAL A 25 4.48 -15.90 -13.15
CA VAL A 25 3.31 -16.58 -13.71
C VAL A 25 3.59 -16.91 -15.16
N TYR A 26 3.41 -18.16 -15.51
CA TYR A 26 3.60 -18.67 -16.86
C TYR A 26 2.26 -19.09 -17.47
N LYS A 27 2.15 -18.96 -18.77
CA LYS A 27 1.20 -19.72 -19.56
C LYS A 27 1.79 -21.09 -19.78
N ALA A 28 1.04 -22.14 -19.50
CA ALA A 28 1.48 -23.52 -19.59
C ALA A 28 0.42 -24.39 -20.27
N PHE A 29 0.85 -25.53 -20.79
CA PHE A 29 -0.01 -26.52 -21.43
C PHE A 29 0.13 -27.86 -20.74
N ASP A 30 -1.01 -28.45 -20.35
CA ASP A 30 -1.06 -29.85 -19.87
C ASP A 30 -1.28 -30.78 -21.09
N PRO A 31 -0.28 -31.55 -21.49
CA PRO A 31 -0.40 -32.44 -22.66
C PRO A 31 -1.35 -33.62 -22.43
N ASN A 32 -1.57 -34.03 -21.17
CA ASN A 32 -2.38 -35.19 -20.84
C ASN A 32 -3.88 -34.91 -21.05
N ILE A 33 -4.34 -33.70 -20.67
CA ILE A 33 -5.74 -33.29 -20.82
C ILE A 33 -5.92 -32.23 -21.92
N ARG A 34 -4.82 -31.87 -22.63
CA ARG A 34 -4.77 -30.93 -23.73
C ARG A 34 -5.37 -29.58 -23.41
N ARG A 35 -4.97 -29.02 -22.25
CA ARG A 35 -5.53 -27.78 -21.71
C ARG A 35 -4.46 -26.73 -21.44
N THR A 36 -4.74 -25.49 -21.87
CA THR A 36 -3.96 -24.32 -21.49
C THR A 36 -4.32 -23.88 -20.09
N MET A 37 -3.33 -23.50 -19.29
CA MET A 37 -3.50 -23.02 -17.94
C MET A 37 -2.51 -21.94 -17.56
N ALA A 38 -2.77 -21.21 -16.48
CA ALA A 38 -1.79 -20.34 -15.85
C ALA A 38 -1.06 -21.13 -14.75
N MET A 39 0.23 -20.87 -14.61
CA MET A 39 1.05 -21.51 -13.59
C MET A 39 1.83 -20.46 -12.81
N LYS A 40 1.50 -20.30 -11.54
CA LYS A 40 2.25 -19.44 -10.61
C LYS A 40 3.39 -20.25 -10.00
N VAL A 41 4.62 -19.78 -10.19
CA VAL A 41 5.84 -20.46 -9.76
C VAL A 41 6.58 -19.59 -8.75
N VAL A 42 6.94 -20.20 -7.63
CA VAL A 42 7.72 -19.59 -6.53
C VAL A 42 9.06 -20.31 -6.43
N ARG A 43 10.15 -19.55 -6.31
CA ARG A 43 11.50 -20.10 -6.12
C ARG A 43 11.75 -20.40 -4.66
N LEU A 44 12.20 -21.60 -4.38
CA LEU A 44 12.52 -22.08 -3.03
C LEU A 44 13.98 -21.79 -2.64
N ASP A 45 14.87 -21.67 -3.63
CA ASP A 45 16.32 -21.49 -3.45
C ASP A 45 16.76 -20.06 -3.14
N ALA A 46 15.85 -19.08 -3.19
CA ALA A 46 16.16 -17.66 -2.99
C ALA A 46 15.97 -17.17 -1.54
N MET A 47 15.69 -18.05 -0.59
CA MET A 47 15.37 -17.67 0.80
C MET A 47 16.30 -18.35 1.80
N ASP A 48 16.58 -17.66 2.92
CA ASP A 48 17.36 -18.20 4.04
C ASP A 48 16.75 -19.51 4.57
N ASP A 49 17.58 -20.53 4.75
CA ASP A 49 17.25 -21.93 5.04
C ASP A 49 16.25 -22.19 6.18
N GLY A 50 16.09 -21.28 7.12
CA GLY A 50 15.20 -21.46 8.28
C GLY A 50 13.71 -21.10 8.05
N ARG A 51 13.36 -20.36 6.99
CA ARG A 51 11.99 -19.88 6.73
C ARG A 51 11.27 -20.64 5.63
N MET A 52 12.00 -21.36 4.82
CA MET A 52 11.50 -22.07 3.63
C MET A 52 10.40 -23.12 3.93
N PRO A 53 10.56 -24.05 4.91
CA PRO A 53 9.55 -25.08 5.17
C PRO A 53 8.19 -24.50 5.58
N ALA A 54 8.20 -23.44 6.40
CA ALA A 54 6.99 -22.78 6.85
C ALA A 54 6.27 -22.03 5.69
N MET A 55 7.02 -21.43 4.79
CA MET A 55 6.48 -20.75 3.62
C MET A 55 5.86 -21.75 2.61
N LEU A 56 6.54 -22.86 2.36
CA LEU A 56 6.04 -23.94 1.52
C LEU A 56 4.74 -24.55 2.06
N ALA A 57 4.72 -24.85 3.36
CA ALA A 57 3.53 -25.39 4.01
C ALA A 57 2.33 -24.42 3.88
N ARG A 58 2.57 -23.11 4.02
CA ARG A 58 1.54 -22.08 3.85
C ARG A 58 1.09 -21.98 2.41
N PHE A 59 2.00 -21.90 1.44
CA PHE A 59 1.70 -21.87 0.01
C PHE A 59 0.84 -23.07 -0.42
N ARG A 60 1.16 -24.26 0.10
CA ARG A 60 0.37 -25.46 -0.11
C ARG A 60 -1.00 -25.39 0.55
N ASN A 61 -1.08 -24.95 1.81
CA ASN A 61 -2.36 -24.86 2.54
C ASN A 61 -3.29 -23.83 1.89
N GLU A 62 -2.77 -22.70 1.42
CA GLU A 62 -3.53 -21.67 0.70
C GLU A 62 -4.02 -22.21 -0.66
N ALA A 63 -3.16 -22.92 -1.40
CA ALA A 63 -3.57 -23.60 -2.63
C ALA A 63 -4.69 -24.62 -2.38
N GLN A 64 -4.61 -25.37 -1.27
CA GLN A 64 -5.65 -26.33 -0.89
C GLN A 64 -6.97 -25.66 -0.49
N ALA A 65 -6.91 -24.53 0.23
CA ALA A 65 -8.11 -23.78 0.61
C ALA A 65 -8.80 -23.18 -0.63
N ALA A 66 -8.04 -22.49 -1.47
CA ALA A 66 -8.55 -21.92 -2.71
C ALA A 66 -8.99 -22.99 -3.73
N GLY A 67 -8.33 -24.16 -3.74
CA GLY A 67 -8.71 -25.29 -4.60
C GLY A 67 -10.08 -25.92 -4.29
N ARG A 68 -10.66 -25.63 -3.12
CA ARG A 68 -12.04 -26.06 -2.78
C ARG A 68 -13.11 -25.14 -3.37
N LEU A 69 -12.72 -23.95 -3.80
CA LEU A 69 -13.66 -22.97 -4.36
C LEU A 69 -14.03 -23.36 -5.79
N SER A 70 -15.33 -23.47 -6.06
CA SER A 70 -15.89 -23.71 -7.39
C SER A 70 -16.99 -22.71 -7.66
N HIS A 71 -16.64 -21.58 -8.32
CA HIS A 71 -17.56 -20.50 -8.61
C HIS A 71 -17.20 -19.85 -9.96
N PRO A 72 -18.17 -19.48 -10.81
CA PRO A 72 -17.89 -18.88 -12.13
C PRO A 72 -17.08 -17.57 -12.07
N GLY A 73 -17.20 -16.81 -10.99
CA GLY A 73 -16.47 -15.56 -10.75
C GLY A 73 -15.14 -15.76 -10.00
N ILE A 74 -14.65 -16.99 -9.82
CA ILE A 74 -13.37 -17.28 -9.16
C ILE A 74 -12.50 -18.08 -10.10
N VAL A 75 -11.20 -17.77 -10.14
CA VAL A 75 -10.21 -18.55 -10.91
C VAL A 75 -10.00 -19.91 -10.23
N GLY A 76 -10.29 -20.98 -10.96
CA GLY A 76 -10.16 -22.34 -10.46
C GLY A 76 -8.69 -22.79 -10.33
N ILE A 77 -8.33 -23.42 -9.20
CA ILE A 77 -7.05 -24.07 -9.00
C ILE A 77 -7.19 -25.55 -9.40
N TYR A 78 -6.23 -26.05 -10.20
CA TYR A 78 -6.28 -27.41 -10.73
C TYR A 78 -5.26 -28.33 -10.09
N ASP A 79 -4.07 -27.80 -9.76
CA ASP A 79 -2.98 -28.62 -9.25
C ASP A 79 -2.00 -27.80 -8.43
N TYR A 80 -1.31 -28.46 -7.51
CA TYR A 80 -0.15 -27.95 -6.78
C TYR A 80 0.97 -28.97 -6.92
N GLY A 81 2.19 -28.52 -7.14
CA GLY A 81 3.34 -29.40 -7.21
C GLY A 81 4.65 -28.71 -6.85
N GLU A 82 5.65 -29.53 -6.67
CA GLU A 82 7.03 -29.13 -6.41
C GLU A 82 7.94 -29.88 -7.41
N ASP A 83 8.81 -29.17 -8.10
CA ASP A 83 9.78 -29.74 -9.04
C ASP A 83 11.02 -28.86 -9.13
N ARG A 84 12.21 -29.48 -9.08
CA ARG A 84 13.52 -28.81 -9.26
C ARG A 84 13.73 -27.57 -8.39
N GLY A 85 13.35 -27.62 -7.10
CA GLY A 85 13.48 -26.50 -6.17
C GLY A 85 12.51 -25.34 -6.43
N LEU A 86 11.46 -25.59 -7.21
CA LEU A 86 10.37 -24.67 -7.47
C LEU A 86 9.06 -25.25 -6.94
N ALA A 87 8.21 -24.41 -6.33
CA ALA A 87 6.82 -24.77 -6.05
C ALA A 87 5.91 -24.07 -7.05
N TYR A 88 4.84 -24.75 -7.49
CA TYR A 88 3.92 -24.17 -8.45
C TYR A 88 2.47 -24.49 -8.13
N ILE A 89 1.59 -23.58 -8.57
CA ILE A 89 0.14 -23.76 -8.59
C ILE A 89 -0.31 -23.64 -10.04
N ALA A 90 -0.95 -24.70 -10.57
CA ALA A 90 -1.61 -24.68 -11.86
C ALA A 90 -3.07 -24.27 -11.70
N MET A 91 -3.51 -23.28 -12.45
CA MET A 91 -4.82 -22.68 -12.34
C MET A 91 -5.44 -22.36 -13.70
N GLU A 92 -6.70 -22.00 -13.69
CA GLU A 92 -7.43 -21.57 -14.87
C GLU A 92 -6.70 -20.41 -15.59
N TYR A 93 -6.46 -20.58 -16.89
CA TYR A 93 -5.97 -19.48 -17.73
C TYR A 93 -7.15 -18.64 -18.21
N ILE A 94 -7.14 -17.35 -17.88
CA ILE A 94 -8.19 -16.43 -18.24
C ILE A 94 -7.74 -15.56 -19.42
N GLU A 95 -8.53 -15.59 -20.49
CA GLU A 95 -8.38 -14.65 -21.61
C GLU A 95 -9.18 -13.37 -21.32
N GLY A 96 -8.50 -12.36 -20.80
CA GLY A 96 -9.11 -11.10 -20.39
C GLY A 96 -8.09 -10.07 -19.95
N ASN A 97 -8.54 -8.95 -19.45
CA ASN A 97 -7.70 -7.86 -18.95
C ASN A 97 -8.01 -7.58 -17.48
N SER A 98 -6.99 -7.27 -16.68
CA SER A 98 -7.22 -6.87 -15.30
C SER A 98 -7.81 -5.46 -15.24
N LEU A 99 -8.63 -5.17 -14.21
CA LEU A 99 -9.16 -3.81 -14.02
C LEU A 99 -8.03 -2.78 -13.83
N ARG A 100 -6.85 -3.21 -13.37
CA ARG A 100 -5.66 -2.36 -13.32
C ARG A 100 -5.24 -1.87 -14.71
N GLU A 101 -5.32 -2.73 -15.73
CA GLU A 101 -4.97 -2.36 -17.11
C GLU A 101 -5.96 -1.35 -17.67
N TYR A 102 -7.24 -1.52 -17.40
CA TYR A 102 -8.27 -0.53 -17.73
C TYR A 102 -7.97 0.83 -17.09
N LEU A 103 -7.78 0.84 -15.76
CA LEU A 103 -7.49 2.06 -15.01
C LEU A 103 -6.16 2.74 -15.43
N SER A 104 -5.12 1.94 -15.74
CA SER A 104 -3.83 2.47 -16.20
C SER A 104 -3.89 3.14 -17.57
N ARG A 105 -4.84 2.75 -18.40
CA ARG A 105 -5.13 3.37 -19.70
C ARG A 105 -6.05 4.58 -19.60
N GLY A 106 -6.47 4.94 -18.38
CA GLY A 106 -7.39 6.03 -18.14
C GLY A 106 -8.86 5.71 -18.48
N THR A 107 -9.20 4.41 -18.61
CA THR A 107 -10.59 4.00 -18.83
C THR A 107 -11.47 4.50 -17.68
N ARG A 108 -12.57 5.17 -18.03
CA ARG A 108 -13.62 5.58 -17.11
C ARG A 108 -14.79 4.62 -17.24
N PHE A 109 -15.13 3.99 -16.11
CA PHE A 109 -16.27 3.09 -16.08
C PHE A 109 -17.56 3.87 -15.91
N GLY A 110 -18.54 3.59 -16.74
CA GLY A 110 -19.90 4.10 -16.54
C GLY A 110 -20.52 3.49 -15.29
N GLN A 111 -21.50 4.17 -14.69
CA GLN A 111 -22.21 3.71 -13.50
C GLN A 111 -22.72 2.26 -13.63
N ARG A 112 -23.29 1.93 -14.79
CA ARG A 112 -23.75 0.56 -15.10
C ARG A 112 -22.65 -0.48 -14.95
N ASP A 113 -21.46 -0.21 -15.49
CA ASP A 113 -20.34 -1.14 -15.47
C ASP A 113 -19.73 -1.25 -14.09
N VAL A 114 -19.60 -0.13 -13.34
CA VAL A 114 -19.16 -0.15 -11.94
C VAL A 114 -20.08 -1.07 -11.11
N VAL A 115 -21.40 -0.91 -11.24
CA VAL A 115 -22.35 -1.74 -10.50
C VAL A 115 -22.27 -3.19 -10.94
N SER A 116 -22.17 -3.48 -12.23
CA SER A 116 -21.99 -4.85 -12.75
C SER A 116 -20.72 -5.52 -12.20
N ILE A 117 -19.59 -4.82 -12.23
CA ILE A 117 -18.31 -5.30 -11.67
C ILE A 117 -18.47 -5.59 -10.17
N MET A 118 -19.02 -4.63 -9.42
CA MET A 118 -19.12 -4.76 -7.97
C MET A 118 -20.09 -5.87 -7.56
N VAL A 119 -21.21 -6.05 -8.26
CA VAL A 119 -22.15 -7.15 -7.98
C VAL A 119 -21.48 -8.49 -8.19
N GLN A 120 -20.77 -8.70 -9.32
CA GLN A 120 -20.05 -9.94 -9.60
C GLN A 120 -18.92 -10.20 -8.57
N LEU A 121 -18.18 -9.16 -8.18
CA LEU A 121 -17.14 -9.24 -7.14
C LEU A 121 -17.74 -9.68 -5.80
N LEU A 122 -18.81 -9.01 -5.36
CA LEU A 122 -19.42 -9.25 -4.05
C LEU A 122 -20.13 -10.61 -3.97
N GLU A 123 -20.71 -11.10 -5.07
CA GLU A 123 -21.26 -12.47 -5.16
C GLU A 123 -20.17 -13.53 -5.00
N ALA A 124 -19.04 -13.36 -5.70
CA ALA A 124 -17.93 -14.29 -5.60
C ALA A 124 -17.26 -14.28 -4.21
N LEU A 125 -17.15 -13.08 -3.58
CA LEU A 125 -16.65 -12.95 -2.21
C LEU A 125 -17.60 -13.57 -1.20
N ALA A 126 -18.91 -13.36 -1.33
CA ALA A 126 -19.90 -13.96 -0.45
C ALA A 126 -19.79 -15.50 -0.44
N TYR A 127 -19.72 -16.10 -1.65
CA TYR A 127 -19.50 -17.54 -1.79
C TYR A 127 -18.20 -18.01 -1.11
N ALA A 128 -17.08 -17.34 -1.33
CA ALA A 128 -15.80 -17.73 -0.73
C ALA A 128 -15.84 -17.61 0.81
N HIS A 129 -16.45 -16.55 1.33
CA HIS A 129 -16.61 -16.32 2.76
C HIS A 129 -17.47 -17.40 3.43
N GLU A 130 -18.52 -17.90 2.78
CA GLU A 130 -19.33 -19.04 3.25
C GLU A 130 -18.52 -20.33 3.33
N GLN A 131 -17.51 -20.50 2.45
CA GLN A 131 -16.56 -21.61 2.49
C GLN A 131 -15.40 -21.40 3.49
N GLY A 132 -15.43 -20.30 4.28
CA GLY A 132 -14.39 -19.96 5.24
C GLY A 132 -13.08 -19.47 4.61
N VAL A 133 -13.11 -19.02 3.34
CA VAL A 133 -11.93 -18.54 2.60
C VAL A 133 -12.06 -17.04 2.37
N TRP A 134 -11.06 -16.28 2.82
CA TRP A 134 -10.97 -14.84 2.61
C TRP A 134 -9.86 -14.52 1.61
N HIS A 135 -10.09 -13.54 0.75
CA HIS A 135 -9.13 -13.17 -0.29
C HIS A 135 -7.94 -12.39 0.26
N ARG A 136 -8.19 -11.41 1.13
CA ARG A 136 -7.20 -10.58 1.85
C ARG A 136 -6.35 -9.63 0.98
N ASP A 137 -6.42 -9.71 -0.34
CA ASP A 137 -5.70 -8.83 -1.29
C ASP A 137 -6.57 -8.47 -2.50
N ILE A 138 -7.83 -8.08 -2.26
CA ILE A 138 -8.70 -7.55 -3.31
C ILE A 138 -8.13 -6.23 -3.80
N ASN A 139 -7.81 -6.18 -5.09
CA ASN A 139 -7.32 -4.99 -5.78
C ASN A 139 -7.54 -5.14 -7.29
N PRO A 140 -7.49 -4.06 -8.10
CA PRO A 140 -7.80 -4.13 -9.53
C PRO A 140 -6.92 -5.07 -10.37
N ALA A 141 -5.73 -5.46 -9.90
CA ALA A 141 -4.89 -6.41 -10.64
C ALA A 141 -5.39 -7.87 -10.52
N ASN A 142 -6.08 -8.17 -9.42
CA ASN A 142 -6.62 -9.50 -9.15
C ASN A 142 -8.06 -9.67 -9.67
N LEU A 143 -8.62 -8.65 -10.32
CA LEU A 143 -9.96 -8.63 -10.91
C LEU A 143 -9.82 -8.63 -12.44
N ILE A 144 -10.12 -9.76 -13.07
CA ILE A 144 -9.93 -9.98 -14.50
C ILE A 144 -11.29 -9.94 -15.19
N GLU A 145 -11.48 -9.00 -16.09
CA GLU A 145 -12.61 -8.96 -17.01
C GLU A 145 -12.33 -9.87 -18.21
N MET A 146 -13.24 -10.78 -18.49
CA MET A 146 -13.18 -11.66 -19.65
C MET A 146 -13.85 -11.00 -20.85
N ARG A 147 -13.50 -11.45 -22.06
CA ARG A 147 -14.09 -10.94 -23.34
C ARG A 147 -15.63 -10.97 -23.39
N ASN A 148 -16.27 -11.76 -22.57
CA ASN A 148 -17.73 -11.83 -22.48
C ASN A 148 -18.33 -10.88 -21.42
N GLY A 149 -17.55 -9.95 -20.88
CA GLY A 149 -17.93 -8.98 -19.88
C GLY A 149 -18.16 -9.54 -18.47
N LYS A 150 -17.76 -10.80 -18.22
CA LYS A 150 -17.80 -11.40 -16.88
C LYS A 150 -16.50 -11.19 -16.14
N LEU A 151 -16.59 -11.04 -14.81
CA LEU A 151 -15.47 -10.85 -13.93
C LEU A 151 -15.01 -12.17 -13.32
N LYS A 152 -13.69 -12.34 -13.17
CA LYS A 152 -13.10 -13.40 -12.35
C LYS A 152 -12.11 -12.83 -11.34
N ILE A 153 -12.19 -13.33 -10.13
CA ILE A 153 -11.24 -13.03 -9.05
C ILE A 153 -10.09 -14.03 -9.11
N ALA A 154 -8.88 -13.52 -9.27
CA ALA A 154 -7.65 -14.30 -9.26
C ALA A 154 -6.96 -14.20 -7.89
N GLU A 155 -6.08 -15.17 -7.59
CA GLU A 155 -5.14 -15.12 -6.45
C GLU A 155 -5.78 -15.09 -5.05
N PHE A 156 -6.81 -15.92 -4.79
CA PHE A 156 -7.33 -16.10 -3.43
C PHE A 156 -6.23 -16.56 -2.47
N GLY A 157 -5.90 -15.71 -1.50
CA GLY A 157 -5.05 -16.04 -0.33
C GLY A 157 -3.63 -16.56 -0.60
N ILE A 158 -3.25 -16.81 -1.88
CA ILE A 158 -2.04 -17.55 -2.29
C ILE A 158 -0.74 -16.85 -1.89
N ALA A 159 -0.80 -15.64 -1.34
CA ALA A 159 0.39 -14.84 -1.17
C ALA A 159 0.56 -14.25 0.24
N ARG A 160 -0.34 -14.52 1.18
CA ARG A 160 -0.24 -13.91 2.50
C ARG A 160 0.32 -14.87 3.54
N ILE A 161 1.63 -14.85 3.61
CA ILE A 161 2.35 -15.22 4.83
C ILE A 161 1.85 -14.27 5.93
N GLU A 162 1.07 -14.77 6.89
CA GLU A 162 0.89 -14.06 8.15
C GLU A 162 2.27 -13.84 8.74
N SER A 163 2.84 -12.68 8.45
CA SER A 163 4.03 -12.23 9.15
C SER A 163 3.60 -11.74 10.53
N SER A 164 3.39 -12.68 11.46
CA SER A 164 3.53 -12.41 12.90
C SER A 164 4.89 -11.80 13.24
N ASN A 165 5.77 -11.59 12.25
CA ASN A 165 7.09 -11.01 12.33
C ASN A 165 7.34 -9.91 11.29
N LEU A 166 6.32 -9.14 10.89
CA LEU A 166 6.45 -7.96 10.00
C LEU A 166 7.35 -6.85 10.58
N THR A 167 7.77 -6.99 11.85
CA THR A 167 8.60 -6.02 12.57
C THR A 167 10.07 -6.03 12.18
N HIS A 168 10.58 -7.05 11.47
CA HIS A 168 12.03 -7.17 11.26
C HIS A 168 12.58 -6.76 9.89
N VAL A 169 11.79 -6.58 8.83
CA VAL A 169 12.35 -6.31 7.48
C VAL A 169 11.64 -5.21 6.69
N GLY A 170 10.71 -4.44 7.21
CA GLY A 170 10.16 -3.26 6.51
C GLY A 170 9.45 -3.53 5.16
N VAL A 171 9.11 -4.78 4.84
CA VAL A 171 8.40 -5.15 3.62
C VAL A 171 6.91 -5.26 3.94
N VAL A 172 6.13 -4.28 3.52
CA VAL A 172 4.67 -4.34 3.53
C VAL A 172 4.25 -5.29 2.40
N MET A 173 3.70 -6.45 2.76
CA MET A 173 3.26 -7.47 1.82
C MET A 173 1.79 -7.22 1.46
N GLY A 174 1.48 -7.01 0.18
CA GLY A 174 0.16 -6.69 -0.34
C GLY A 174 0.18 -5.41 -1.17
N THR A 175 -0.98 -4.99 -1.66
CA THR A 175 -1.13 -3.74 -2.43
C THR A 175 -1.52 -2.59 -1.47
N PRO A 176 -0.56 -1.74 -1.01
CA PRO A 176 -0.75 -0.89 0.17
C PRO A 176 -2.03 -0.06 0.19
N GLY A 177 -2.48 0.47 -0.92
CA GLY A 177 -3.67 1.34 -0.97
C GLY A 177 -5.01 0.64 -0.78
N TYR A 178 -5.07 -0.71 -0.85
CA TYR A 178 -6.30 -1.49 -0.76
C TYR A 178 -6.41 -2.32 0.52
N MET A 179 -5.33 -2.44 1.28
CA MET A 179 -5.30 -3.16 2.56
C MET A 179 -6.17 -2.46 3.60
N ALA A 180 -6.89 -3.24 4.40
CA ALA A 180 -7.69 -2.73 5.51
C ALA A 180 -6.82 -2.26 6.70
N PRO A 181 -7.30 -1.32 7.55
CA PRO A 181 -6.56 -0.80 8.71
C PRO A 181 -5.98 -1.88 9.62
N GLU A 182 -6.78 -2.90 9.96
CA GLU A 182 -6.38 -4.01 10.83
C GLU A 182 -5.23 -4.84 10.27
N GLN A 183 -5.04 -4.83 8.95
CA GLN A 183 -3.92 -5.50 8.31
C GLN A 183 -2.59 -4.75 8.48
N TYR A 184 -2.64 -3.45 8.76
CA TYR A 184 -1.47 -2.64 9.10
C TYR A 184 -1.17 -2.65 10.60
N THR A 185 -2.20 -2.73 11.43
CA THR A 185 -2.05 -2.66 12.90
C THR A 185 -1.77 -4.01 13.54
N GLY A 186 -1.91 -5.12 12.80
CA GLY A 186 -1.76 -6.47 13.35
C GLY A 186 -2.94 -6.91 14.24
N ALA A 187 -4.07 -6.22 14.16
CA ALA A 187 -5.30 -6.64 14.86
C ALA A 187 -5.90 -7.90 14.23
N THR A 188 -6.89 -8.48 14.89
CA THR A 188 -7.59 -9.68 14.38
C THR A 188 -8.21 -9.38 13.02
N VAL A 189 -7.87 -10.20 12.03
CA VAL A 189 -8.34 -10.09 10.64
C VAL A 189 -9.47 -11.08 10.42
N ASP A 190 -10.60 -10.63 9.89
CA ASP A 190 -11.73 -11.46 9.46
C ASP A 190 -12.15 -11.15 8.01
N LEU A 191 -13.27 -11.71 7.54
CA LEU A 191 -13.79 -11.53 6.18
C LEU A 191 -14.02 -10.05 5.79
N ARG A 192 -14.17 -9.15 6.77
CA ARG A 192 -14.45 -7.72 6.55
C ARG A 192 -13.25 -6.93 6.01
N VAL A 193 -12.05 -7.53 5.94
CA VAL A 193 -10.93 -6.95 5.20
C VAL A 193 -11.23 -6.91 3.70
N ASP A 194 -11.91 -7.94 3.17
CA ASP A 194 -12.32 -7.97 1.76
C ASP A 194 -13.44 -6.96 1.48
N VAL A 195 -14.33 -6.71 2.45
CA VAL A 195 -15.33 -5.63 2.37
C VAL A 195 -14.66 -4.27 2.24
N PHE A 196 -13.65 -3.99 3.05
CA PHE A 196 -12.89 -2.74 2.96
C PHE A 196 -12.20 -2.60 1.60
N SER A 197 -11.49 -3.63 1.18
CA SER A 197 -10.76 -3.62 -0.09
C SER A 197 -11.70 -3.47 -1.29
N ALA A 198 -12.87 -4.12 -1.28
CA ALA A 198 -13.91 -3.93 -2.29
C ALA A 198 -14.48 -2.50 -2.27
N GLY A 199 -14.61 -1.87 -1.10
CA GLY A 199 -14.96 -0.45 -0.97
C GLY A 199 -13.93 0.47 -1.63
N VAL A 200 -12.63 0.20 -1.45
CA VAL A 200 -11.55 0.95 -2.12
C VAL A 200 -11.60 0.77 -3.63
N VAL A 201 -11.84 -0.45 -4.11
CA VAL A 201 -12.03 -0.73 -5.55
C VAL A 201 -13.22 0.04 -6.10
N MET A 202 -14.37 0.01 -5.41
CA MET A 202 -15.56 0.76 -5.82
C MET A 202 -15.29 2.26 -5.91
N TYR A 203 -14.60 2.84 -4.92
CA TYR A 203 -14.18 4.25 -4.95
C TYR A 203 -13.35 4.56 -6.20
N GLU A 204 -12.33 3.75 -6.48
CA GLU A 204 -11.43 3.96 -7.63
C GLU A 204 -12.17 3.78 -8.96
N LEU A 205 -13.07 2.81 -9.09
CA LEU A 205 -13.87 2.64 -10.29
C LEU A 205 -14.83 3.80 -10.54
N LEU A 206 -15.45 4.35 -9.48
CA LEU A 206 -16.36 5.51 -9.58
C LEU A 206 -15.63 6.80 -9.93
N THR A 207 -14.47 7.03 -9.33
CA THR A 207 -13.76 8.31 -9.43
C THR A 207 -12.59 8.28 -10.42
N GLY A 208 -12.08 7.08 -10.76
CA GLY A 208 -10.83 6.87 -11.48
C GLY A 208 -9.59 7.27 -10.69
N LEU A 209 -9.73 7.57 -9.39
CA LEU A 209 -8.65 8.00 -8.49
C LEU A 209 -8.56 7.10 -7.28
N LYS A 210 -7.33 6.82 -6.84
CA LYS A 210 -7.12 6.08 -5.60
C LYS A 210 -7.42 6.96 -4.40
N PRO A 211 -8.20 6.48 -3.40
CA PRO A 211 -8.49 7.28 -2.20
C PRO A 211 -7.27 7.53 -1.31
N PHE A 212 -6.27 6.65 -1.38
CA PHE A 212 -5.06 6.74 -0.56
C PHE A 212 -3.82 6.68 -1.44
N THR A 213 -3.05 7.76 -1.48
CA THR A 213 -1.85 7.92 -2.33
C THR A 213 -0.68 8.46 -1.53
N GLY A 214 0.55 8.19 -1.98
CA GLY A 214 1.78 8.64 -1.35
C GLY A 214 2.82 7.53 -1.23
N THR A 215 3.80 7.70 -0.33
CA THR A 215 4.73 6.61 0.03
C THR A 215 3.98 5.49 0.77
N VAL A 216 4.59 4.31 0.88
CA VAL A 216 3.97 3.16 1.57
C VAL A 216 3.53 3.53 3.00
N GLU A 217 4.38 4.26 3.73
CA GLU A 217 4.09 4.72 5.09
C GLU A 217 2.96 5.76 5.13
N ALA A 218 2.95 6.70 4.18
CA ALA A 218 1.88 7.70 4.08
C ALA A 218 0.54 7.04 3.74
N VAL A 219 0.54 6.06 2.82
CA VAL A 219 -0.65 5.29 2.48
C VAL A 219 -1.15 4.51 3.70
N ALA A 220 -0.26 3.80 4.42
CA ALA A 220 -0.62 3.07 5.63
C ALA A 220 -1.27 3.99 6.68
N TYR A 221 -0.69 5.18 6.88
CA TYR A 221 -1.25 6.18 7.78
C TYR A 221 -2.66 6.63 7.33
N LYS A 222 -2.80 7.02 6.06
CA LYS A 222 -4.08 7.48 5.50
C LYS A 222 -5.16 6.41 5.60
N VAL A 223 -4.83 5.15 5.27
CA VAL A 223 -5.76 4.03 5.41
C VAL A 223 -6.25 3.89 6.84
N CYS A 224 -5.37 4.03 7.83
CA CYS A 224 -5.77 3.87 9.23
C CYS A 224 -6.53 5.06 9.81
N TYR A 225 -6.21 6.30 9.38
CA TYR A 225 -6.61 7.50 10.12
C TYR A 225 -7.29 8.59 9.29
N GLU A 226 -7.21 8.58 7.96
CA GLU A 226 -7.80 9.62 7.11
C GLU A 226 -9.04 9.10 6.37
N THR A 227 -10.10 9.89 6.37
CA THR A 227 -11.29 9.62 5.55
C THR A 227 -11.12 10.35 4.23
N PRO A 228 -11.17 9.64 3.08
CA PRO A 228 -11.13 10.29 1.78
C PRO A 228 -12.42 11.09 1.54
N PRO A 229 -12.39 12.07 0.63
CA PRO A 229 -13.60 12.80 0.23
C PRO A 229 -14.64 11.81 -0.34
N PRO A 230 -15.95 12.08 -0.16
CA PRO A 230 -17.00 11.28 -0.79
C PRO A 230 -16.83 11.23 -2.32
N PRO A 231 -17.14 10.10 -2.98
CA PRO A 231 -17.02 9.97 -4.43
C PRO A 231 -17.73 11.10 -5.22
N SER A 232 -18.89 11.54 -4.77
CA SER A 232 -19.66 12.63 -5.43
C SER A 232 -18.99 14.00 -5.35
N GLN A 233 -18.07 14.20 -4.39
CA GLN A 233 -17.33 15.45 -4.22
C GLN A 233 -15.99 15.45 -4.96
N VAL A 234 -15.59 14.32 -5.52
CA VAL A 234 -14.37 14.24 -6.34
C VAL A 234 -14.64 14.84 -7.71
N GLN A 235 -13.78 15.74 -8.13
CA GLN A 235 -13.88 16.33 -9.46
C GLN A 235 -13.51 15.28 -10.53
N THR A 236 -14.49 14.84 -11.30
CA THR A 236 -14.38 13.85 -12.36
C THR A 236 -15.06 14.36 -13.64
N ASP A 237 -14.73 13.75 -14.78
CA ASP A 237 -15.32 14.14 -16.08
C ASP A 237 -16.83 13.92 -16.12
N ALA A 238 -17.35 12.93 -15.38
CA ALA A 238 -18.77 12.69 -15.21
C ALA A 238 -19.12 12.70 -13.71
N PRO A 239 -20.19 13.39 -13.28
CA PRO A 239 -20.54 13.46 -11.86
C PRO A 239 -20.92 12.09 -11.31
N VAL A 240 -20.36 11.74 -10.15
CA VAL A 240 -20.71 10.53 -9.42
C VAL A 240 -21.99 10.79 -8.60
N PRO A 241 -23.03 9.94 -8.70
CA PRO A 241 -24.23 10.10 -7.89
C PRO A 241 -23.96 10.00 -6.39
N GLY A 242 -24.49 10.95 -5.61
CA GLY A 242 -24.33 11.00 -4.15
C GLY A 242 -24.91 9.80 -3.40
N ALA A 243 -25.78 9.00 -4.03
CA ALA A 243 -26.31 7.77 -3.46
C ALA A 243 -25.20 6.75 -3.09
N TYR A 244 -24.06 6.78 -3.77
CA TYR A 244 -22.93 5.89 -3.48
C TYR A 244 -22.07 6.33 -2.31
N ASP A 245 -22.15 7.58 -1.88
CA ASP A 245 -21.25 8.13 -0.83
C ASP A 245 -21.38 7.36 0.48
N SER A 246 -22.60 7.10 0.93
CA SER A 246 -22.86 6.35 2.17
C SER A 246 -22.43 4.88 2.05
N VAL A 247 -22.61 4.27 0.88
CA VAL A 247 -22.22 2.88 0.62
C VAL A 247 -20.70 2.74 0.69
N VAL A 248 -19.97 3.61 -0.01
CA VAL A 248 -18.49 3.62 -0.01
C VAL A 248 -17.95 3.97 1.38
N ALA A 249 -18.50 4.99 2.03
CA ALA A 249 -18.08 5.41 3.37
C ALA A 249 -18.22 4.27 4.39
N ARG A 250 -19.34 3.52 4.34
CA ARG A 250 -19.57 2.38 5.22
C ARG A 250 -18.62 1.22 4.91
N ALA A 251 -18.42 0.87 3.65
CA ALA A 251 -17.49 -0.18 3.26
C ALA A 251 -16.06 0.13 3.71
N MET A 252 -15.63 1.41 3.61
CA MET A 252 -14.29 1.89 3.97
C MET A 252 -14.17 2.40 5.40
N ALA A 253 -15.14 2.14 6.28
CA ALA A 253 -15.06 2.52 7.70
C ALA A 253 -13.81 1.92 8.35
N LYS A 254 -13.15 2.68 9.25
CA LYS A 254 -11.88 2.28 9.87
C LYS A 254 -12.05 1.10 10.82
N SER A 255 -13.08 1.15 11.66
CA SER A 255 -13.47 0.01 12.50
C SER A 255 -14.22 -1.04 11.67
N PRO A 256 -13.83 -2.32 11.72
CA PRO A 256 -14.56 -3.41 11.06
C PRO A 256 -16.04 -3.47 11.47
N ASP A 257 -16.35 -3.15 12.71
CA ASP A 257 -17.74 -3.21 13.25
C ASP A 257 -18.67 -2.14 12.66
N GLN A 258 -18.11 -1.09 12.06
CA GLN A 258 -18.86 -0.05 11.37
C GLN A 258 -19.07 -0.34 9.88
N ARG A 259 -18.41 -1.38 9.34
CA ARG A 259 -18.55 -1.82 7.95
C ARG A 259 -19.82 -2.65 7.74
N PHE A 260 -20.03 -3.05 6.50
CA PHE A 260 -20.96 -4.14 6.21
C PHE A 260 -20.45 -5.44 6.85
N ARG A 261 -21.35 -6.23 7.39
CA ARG A 261 -21.02 -7.48 8.09
C ARG A 261 -20.41 -8.54 7.17
N ASN A 262 -20.82 -8.51 5.90
CA ASN A 262 -20.36 -9.43 4.85
C ASN A 262 -20.55 -8.80 3.46
N ALA A 263 -20.08 -9.48 2.43
CA ALA A 263 -20.19 -9.06 1.04
C ALA A 263 -21.66 -8.99 0.55
N GLU A 264 -22.54 -9.83 1.06
CA GLU A 264 -23.95 -9.83 0.69
C GLU A 264 -24.69 -8.58 1.18
N GLU A 265 -24.46 -8.16 2.43
CA GLU A 265 -25.01 -6.89 2.95
C GLU A 265 -24.49 -5.67 2.15
N PHE A 266 -23.22 -5.70 1.74
CA PHE A 266 -22.66 -4.65 0.88
C PHE A 266 -23.32 -4.65 -0.50
N ARG A 267 -23.52 -5.83 -1.11
CA ARG A 267 -24.20 -5.98 -2.39
C ARG A 267 -25.62 -5.44 -2.34
N ALA A 268 -26.37 -5.79 -1.30
CA ALA A 268 -27.73 -5.29 -1.12
C ALA A 268 -27.79 -3.75 -1.04
N ALA A 269 -26.91 -3.12 -0.23
CA ALA A 269 -26.85 -1.67 -0.13
C ALA A 269 -26.43 -0.99 -1.44
N LEU A 270 -25.56 -1.61 -2.23
CA LEU A 270 -25.19 -1.13 -3.56
C LEU A 270 -26.38 -1.15 -4.51
N LEU A 271 -27.16 -2.24 -4.49
CA LEU A 271 -28.35 -2.40 -5.34
C LEU A 271 -29.45 -1.41 -4.97
N ASP A 272 -29.64 -1.15 -3.68
CA ASP A 272 -30.58 -0.14 -3.18
C ASP A 272 -30.19 1.29 -3.64
N ALA A 273 -28.89 1.56 -3.72
CA ALA A 273 -28.37 2.83 -4.23
C ALA A 273 -28.44 2.97 -5.76
N TYR A 274 -28.60 1.85 -6.47
CA TYR A 274 -28.67 1.79 -7.93
C TYR A 274 -30.08 1.52 -8.42
N ALA A 275 -30.81 2.56 -8.81
CA ALA A 275 -32.22 2.50 -9.16
C ALA A 275 -32.54 1.92 -10.57
N ALA A 276 -31.61 1.21 -11.22
CA ALA A 276 -31.78 0.66 -12.56
C ALA A 276 -31.49 -0.86 -12.60
N PRO A 277 -31.97 -1.60 -13.62
CA PRO A 277 -31.66 -3.01 -13.77
C PRO A 277 -30.15 -3.27 -13.89
N VAL A 278 -29.63 -4.22 -13.11
CA VAL A 278 -28.22 -4.59 -13.14
C VAL A 278 -27.91 -5.42 -14.39
N ALA A 279 -26.86 -5.02 -15.11
CA ALA A 279 -26.36 -5.80 -16.23
C ALA A 279 -25.48 -6.96 -15.73
N ALA A 280 -25.68 -8.14 -16.29
CA ALA A 280 -24.90 -9.35 -15.94
C ALA A 280 -23.45 -9.31 -16.47
N THR A 281 -23.13 -8.37 -17.35
CA THR A 281 -21.81 -8.21 -18.00
C THR A 281 -21.51 -6.73 -18.20
N LEU A 282 -20.23 -6.40 -18.39
CA LEU A 282 -19.81 -5.07 -18.79
C LEU A 282 -20.37 -4.73 -20.19
N SER A 283 -20.46 -3.43 -20.50
CA SER A 283 -20.87 -2.96 -21.82
C SER A 283 -19.78 -3.27 -22.86
N GLU A 284 -20.19 -3.54 -24.10
CA GLU A 284 -19.26 -3.79 -25.21
C GLU A 284 -18.34 -2.59 -25.47
N GLU A 285 -18.79 -1.38 -25.17
CA GLU A 285 -18.00 -0.15 -25.27
C GLU A 285 -16.84 -0.10 -24.28
N THR A 286 -16.99 -0.76 -23.13
CA THR A 286 -15.97 -0.80 -22.07
C THR A 286 -14.95 -1.93 -22.31
N ILE A 287 -15.37 -3.03 -22.95
CA ILE A 287 -14.52 -4.21 -23.13
C ILE A 287 -13.34 -3.89 -24.07
N ILE A 288 -12.12 -4.07 -23.59
CA ILE A 288 -10.91 -3.98 -24.41
C ILE A 288 -10.78 -5.26 -25.21
N THR A 289 -11.01 -5.17 -26.53
CA THR A 289 -10.96 -6.32 -27.46
C THR A 289 -9.55 -6.88 -27.67
N GLU A 290 -8.50 -6.07 -27.43
CA GLU A 290 -7.12 -6.50 -27.50
C GLU A 290 -6.71 -7.16 -26.18
N VAL A 291 -6.56 -8.49 -26.17
CA VAL A 291 -6.07 -9.21 -25.00
C VAL A 291 -4.58 -8.93 -24.86
N ILE A 292 -4.24 -8.12 -23.87
CA ILE A 292 -2.86 -7.99 -23.43
C ILE A 292 -2.57 -9.20 -22.53
N PRO A 293 -1.38 -9.83 -22.61
CA PRO A 293 -1.02 -10.90 -21.68
C PRO A 293 -1.18 -10.45 -20.23
N THR A 294 -2.19 -10.96 -19.54
CA THR A 294 -2.87 -10.28 -18.42
C THR A 294 -2.30 -10.57 -17.05
N MET A 295 -1.14 -11.15 -16.92
CA MET A 295 -0.51 -11.30 -15.62
C MET A 295 0.84 -10.61 -15.55
N ARG A 296 0.94 -9.35 -15.95
CA ARG A 296 1.99 -8.47 -15.46
C ARG A 296 1.63 -8.06 -14.03
N ILE A 297 1.87 -8.93 -13.08
CA ILE A 297 2.05 -8.50 -11.70
C ILE A 297 3.38 -7.75 -11.71
N GLU A 298 3.32 -6.44 -11.90
CA GLU A 298 4.52 -5.64 -11.68
C GLU A 298 4.95 -5.87 -10.24
N PRO A 299 6.25 -6.12 -10.01
CA PRO A 299 6.75 -6.15 -8.66
C PRO A 299 6.39 -4.78 -8.07
N THR A 300 5.58 -4.75 -7.03
CA THR A 300 5.49 -3.62 -6.15
C THR A 300 6.83 -3.53 -5.42
N ASN A 301 7.86 -3.16 -6.17
CA ASN A 301 9.12 -2.76 -5.61
C ASN A 301 8.94 -1.29 -5.23
N PRO A 302 8.90 -0.93 -3.95
CA PRO A 302 8.81 0.47 -3.55
C PRO A 302 10.06 1.27 -3.96
N LEU A 303 11.02 0.66 -4.68
CA LEU A 303 12.28 1.28 -5.13
C LEU A 303 12.41 1.42 -6.65
N SER A 304 11.44 0.95 -7.46
CA SER A 304 11.47 1.14 -8.91
C SER A 304 10.43 2.18 -9.31
N ALA A 305 10.71 3.44 -9.05
CA ALA A 305 10.17 4.54 -9.81
C ALA A 305 10.61 4.34 -11.27
N SER A 306 9.62 4.22 -12.16
CA SER A 306 9.66 4.43 -13.61
C SER A 306 11.06 4.63 -14.21
N SER A 307 11.61 3.57 -14.77
CA SER A 307 12.65 3.70 -15.79
C SER A 307 12.01 3.71 -17.19
N GLY A 308 11.46 4.87 -17.57
CA GLY A 308 11.63 5.33 -18.93
C GLY A 308 13.12 5.59 -19.13
N PRO A 309 13.67 5.68 -20.35
CA PRO A 309 15.07 5.97 -20.55
C PRO A 309 15.34 7.43 -20.18
N THR A 310 15.33 7.71 -18.90
CA THR A 310 15.90 8.91 -18.33
C THR A 310 17.21 8.44 -17.73
N THR A 311 18.30 8.80 -18.41
CA THR A 311 19.66 8.73 -17.90
C THR A 311 19.65 8.81 -16.37
N ALA A 312 20.18 7.75 -15.75
CA ALA A 312 20.47 7.69 -14.34
C ALA A 312 21.29 8.93 -13.96
N ARG A 313 20.63 9.98 -13.48
CA ARG A 313 21.25 11.14 -12.89
C ARG A 313 21.33 10.88 -11.40
N THR A 314 22.50 10.43 -11.03
CA THR A 314 23.15 10.41 -9.72
C THR A 314 22.43 11.27 -8.68
N THR A 315 22.08 10.64 -7.55
CA THR A 315 21.60 11.29 -6.32
C THR A 315 22.71 12.04 -5.56
N ALA A 316 23.86 12.29 -6.20
CA ALA A 316 24.91 13.12 -5.65
C ALA A 316 24.47 14.60 -5.61
N PRO A 317 24.87 15.36 -4.57
CA PRO A 317 24.65 16.79 -4.54
C PRO A 317 25.27 17.44 -5.79
N PRO A 318 24.72 18.59 -6.24
CA PRO A 318 25.35 19.37 -7.33
C PRO A 318 26.82 19.62 -6.98
N PRO A 319 27.73 19.54 -7.94
CA PRO A 319 29.19 19.50 -7.69
C PRO A 319 29.80 20.70 -6.99
N ASP A 320 29.11 21.82 -6.83
CA ASP A 320 29.64 23.07 -6.29
C ASP A 320 28.90 23.62 -5.06
N TRP A 321 27.99 22.83 -4.47
CA TRP A 321 27.26 23.22 -3.25
C TRP A 321 27.82 22.55 -2.00
N ASP A 322 27.91 23.31 -0.90
CA ASP A 322 28.17 22.73 0.42
C ASP A 322 27.02 21.75 0.79
N PRO A 323 27.32 20.46 0.98
CA PRO A 323 26.34 19.45 1.32
C PRO A 323 25.58 19.75 2.63
N ALA A 324 26.23 20.44 3.59
CA ALA A 324 25.63 20.82 4.85
C ALA A 324 24.58 21.90 4.64
N LEU A 325 24.87 22.91 3.83
CA LEU A 325 23.94 23.98 3.48
C LEU A 325 22.73 23.48 2.71
N LEU A 326 22.92 22.60 1.73
CA LEU A 326 21.80 22.00 1.00
C LEU A 326 20.89 21.17 1.93
N LYS A 327 21.47 20.43 2.87
CA LYS A 327 20.72 19.64 3.85
C LYS A 327 19.90 20.52 4.80
N GLU A 328 20.41 21.70 5.14
CA GLU A 328 19.71 22.65 5.99
C GLU A 328 18.54 23.30 5.23
N ILE A 329 18.74 23.68 3.96
CA ILE A 329 17.67 24.16 3.08
C ILE A 329 16.62 23.07 2.85
N GLU A 330 17.05 21.81 2.63
CA GLU A 330 16.15 20.65 2.56
C GLU A 330 15.29 20.53 3.83
N ALA A 331 15.89 20.67 5.01
CA ALA A 331 15.18 20.57 6.28
C ALA A 331 14.19 21.72 6.51
N HIS A 332 14.53 22.93 6.09
CA HIS A 332 13.63 24.07 6.18
C HIS A 332 12.44 23.95 5.22
N LEU A 333 12.67 23.60 3.97
CA LEU A 333 11.61 23.43 2.97
C LEU A 333 10.72 22.20 3.28
N ALA A 334 11.28 21.17 3.92
CA ALA A 334 10.55 19.97 4.30
C ALA A 334 9.44 20.22 5.33
N ARG A 335 9.48 21.34 6.06
CA ARG A 335 8.42 21.75 6.98
C ARG A 335 7.10 22.07 6.26
N PHE A 336 7.20 22.52 5.01
CA PHE A 336 6.07 22.93 4.18
C PHE A 336 5.70 21.85 3.13
N LEU A 337 6.70 21.25 2.49
CA LEU A 337 6.52 20.32 1.36
C LEU A 337 6.90 18.87 1.68
N GLY A 338 7.23 18.56 2.94
CA GLY A 338 7.58 17.20 3.35
C GLY A 338 8.76 16.60 2.54
N PRO A 339 8.74 15.29 2.20
CA PRO A 339 9.86 14.61 1.54
C PRO A 339 10.20 15.12 0.14
N VAL A 340 9.27 15.83 -0.51
CA VAL A 340 9.46 16.41 -1.85
C VAL A 340 10.50 17.54 -1.83
N ALA A 341 10.71 18.19 -0.68
CA ALA A 341 11.69 19.24 -0.47
C ALA A 341 13.10 18.83 -0.94
N LYS A 342 13.53 17.64 -0.60
CA LYS A 342 14.85 17.10 -1.00
C LYS A 342 15.04 17.05 -2.52
N VAL A 343 14.00 16.67 -3.26
CA VAL A 343 14.05 16.58 -4.73
C VAL A 343 14.06 17.99 -5.33
N LEU A 344 13.26 18.91 -4.79
CA LEU A 344 13.16 20.28 -5.25
C LEU A 344 14.46 21.06 -5.03
N VAL A 345 15.05 20.98 -3.82
CA VAL A 345 16.33 21.63 -3.50
C VAL A 345 17.44 21.13 -4.40
N ARG A 346 17.55 19.83 -4.61
CA ARG A 346 18.56 19.25 -5.51
C ARG A 346 18.35 19.60 -6.98
N ARG A 347 17.09 19.72 -7.41
CA ARG A 347 16.76 20.14 -8.77
C ARG A 347 17.07 21.62 -9.00
N ALA A 348 16.63 22.47 -8.09
CA ALA A 348 16.87 23.92 -8.16
C ALA A 348 18.36 24.25 -8.01
N GLY A 349 19.09 23.58 -7.10
CA GLY A 349 20.53 23.74 -6.91
C GLY A 349 21.42 23.34 -8.10
N ARG A 350 20.85 22.65 -9.11
CA ARG A 350 21.58 22.43 -10.40
C ARG A 350 21.50 23.59 -11.35
N GLY A 351 20.50 24.46 -11.15
CA GLY A 351 20.28 25.63 -12.03
C GLY A 351 20.91 26.94 -11.54
N THR A 352 21.36 26.97 -10.27
CA THR A 352 21.97 28.16 -9.66
C THR A 352 23.02 27.75 -8.62
N LEU A 353 24.03 28.60 -8.43
CA LEU A 353 24.99 28.52 -7.31
C LEU A 353 24.77 29.65 -6.29
N ASP A 354 23.77 30.46 -6.51
CA ASP A 354 23.40 31.56 -5.62
C ASP A 354 22.29 31.10 -4.66
N VAL A 355 22.59 31.22 -3.35
CA VAL A 355 21.65 30.84 -2.27
C VAL A 355 20.36 31.66 -2.38
N ASP A 356 20.45 32.92 -2.79
CA ASP A 356 19.31 33.82 -2.87
C ASP A 356 18.36 33.43 -4.00
N GLN A 357 18.94 33.09 -5.16
CA GLN A 357 18.17 32.55 -6.28
C GLN A 357 17.54 31.18 -5.95
N LEU A 358 18.29 30.35 -5.22
CA LEU A 358 17.79 29.06 -4.79
C LEU A 358 16.55 29.20 -3.89
N TYR A 359 16.61 30.06 -2.86
CA TYR A 359 15.47 30.35 -1.97
C TYR A 359 14.29 30.96 -2.73
N ALA A 360 14.55 31.89 -3.68
CA ALA A 360 13.49 32.46 -4.51
C ALA A 360 12.76 31.39 -5.36
N GLN A 361 13.51 30.54 -6.07
CA GLN A 361 12.94 29.46 -6.89
C GLN A 361 12.17 28.43 -6.05
N LEU A 362 12.62 28.14 -4.83
CA LEU A 362 11.96 27.22 -3.93
C LEU A 362 10.71 27.82 -3.30
N SER A 363 10.71 29.12 -3.00
CA SER A 363 9.55 29.83 -2.46
C SER A 363 8.38 29.86 -3.45
N GLU A 364 8.64 29.91 -4.77
CA GLU A 364 7.60 29.85 -5.81
C GLU A 364 6.83 28.50 -5.83
N LYS A 365 7.37 27.46 -5.18
CA LYS A 365 6.75 26.13 -5.09
C LYS A 365 5.81 25.98 -3.88
N LEU A 366 5.73 27.00 -3.04
CA LEU A 366 4.85 27.06 -1.87
C LEU A 366 3.51 27.69 -2.26
N GLU A 367 2.41 27.13 -1.77
CA GLU A 367 1.06 27.51 -2.21
C GLU A 367 0.59 28.81 -1.57
N SER A 368 0.88 29.03 -0.27
CA SER A 368 0.42 30.21 0.45
C SER A 368 1.48 31.32 0.56
N ALA A 369 1.02 32.59 0.63
CA ALA A 369 1.90 33.73 0.87
C ALA A 369 2.58 33.66 2.24
N GLU A 370 1.87 33.18 3.25
CA GLU A 370 2.39 33.00 4.61
C GLU A 370 3.52 31.97 4.68
N GLU A 371 3.39 30.87 3.94
CA GLU A 371 4.44 29.82 3.84
C GLU A 371 5.68 30.36 3.14
N ARG A 372 5.50 31.15 2.08
CA ARG A 372 6.62 31.80 1.36
C ARG A 372 7.38 32.76 2.26
N ASP A 373 6.67 33.59 3.00
CA ASP A 373 7.26 34.54 3.93
C ASP A 373 7.97 33.83 5.11
N ALA A 374 7.37 32.78 5.64
CA ALA A 374 7.97 31.95 6.68
C ALA A 374 9.23 31.22 6.18
N PHE A 375 9.22 30.68 4.97
CA PHE A 375 10.38 30.05 4.36
C PHE A 375 11.49 31.06 4.08
N MET A 376 11.16 32.22 3.53
CA MET A 376 12.12 33.29 3.27
C MET A 376 12.70 33.91 4.56
N ALA A 377 11.96 33.89 5.67
CA ALA A 377 12.46 34.33 6.97
C ALA A 377 13.56 33.40 7.52
N THR A 378 13.56 32.11 7.18
CA THR A 378 14.63 31.19 7.60
C THR A 378 15.98 31.53 6.95
N ARG A 379 15.97 32.06 5.72
CA ARG A 379 17.16 32.56 5.03
C ARG A 379 17.86 33.69 5.82
N ARG A 380 17.09 34.65 6.38
CA ARG A 380 17.66 35.78 7.13
C ARG A 380 18.41 35.32 8.39
N ARG A 381 18.03 34.17 8.97
CA ARG A 381 18.73 33.58 10.11
C ARG A 381 20.06 32.93 9.74
N LEU A 382 20.17 32.38 8.52
CA LEU A 382 21.42 31.80 7.98
C LEU A 382 22.44 32.87 7.55
N ALA A 383 21.97 33.99 7.02
CA ALA A 383 22.85 35.10 6.58
C ALA A 383 23.37 35.98 7.73
N GLY A 384 22.86 35.83 8.95
CA GLY A 384 23.14 36.67 10.10
C GLY A 384 24.05 36.06 11.18
N ALA A 385 24.67 34.90 10.98
CA ALA A 385 25.58 34.31 11.97
C ALA A 385 27.05 34.54 11.63
N PRO A 386 27.77 35.49 12.29
CA PRO A 386 29.22 35.53 12.22
C PRO A 386 29.81 34.35 13.01
N HIS A 387 30.83 33.73 12.45
CA HIS A 387 31.67 32.78 13.15
C HIS A 387 32.28 33.41 14.40
N GLY A 388 31.96 32.93 15.56
CA GLY A 388 32.54 33.39 16.81
C GLY A 388 31.92 32.76 18.03
N SER A 389 32.69 31.88 18.65
CA SER A 389 32.43 31.24 19.94
C SER A 389 32.00 32.23 21.01
N THR A 390 30.95 31.84 21.77
CA THR A 390 30.92 32.01 23.26
C THR A 390 29.77 31.25 23.87
N ILE A 391 30.15 30.35 24.75
CA ILE A 391 29.31 29.56 25.65
C ILE A 391 28.73 30.46 26.73
N ARG A 392 27.44 30.38 26.98
CA ARG A 392 26.84 30.71 28.26
C ARG A 392 25.74 29.72 28.66
N PRO A 393 25.64 29.36 29.95
CA PRO A 393 25.03 28.11 30.38
C PRO A 393 23.51 28.22 30.48
N ALA A 394 22.84 27.16 30.01
CA ALA A 394 21.42 26.96 30.17
C ALA A 394 21.11 26.36 31.55
N THR A 395 20.13 26.91 32.16
CA THR A 395 19.38 26.39 33.31
C THR A 395 18.97 24.93 33.13
N GLN A 396 19.09 24.15 34.18
CA GLN A 396 18.62 22.77 34.28
C GLN A 396 17.13 22.68 33.96
N GLY A 397 16.76 22.01 32.88
CA GLY A 397 15.40 21.75 32.47
C GLY A 397 15.38 20.63 31.46
N GLU A 398 14.57 19.64 31.69
CA GLU A 398 14.11 18.47 30.90
C GLU A 398 15.04 17.91 29.81
N PRO A 399 15.24 16.59 29.75
CA PRO A 399 16.08 15.96 28.72
C PRO A 399 15.48 16.18 27.33
N ALA A 400 16.26 16.75 26.42
CA ALA A 400 15.85 17.00 25.03
C ALA A 400 15.45 15.71 24.30
N LEU A 401 14.45 15.84 23.42
CA LEU A 401 14.01 14.74 22.54
C LEU A 401 15.08 14.50 21.47
N THR A 402 15.84 13.40 21.61
CA THR A 402 16.88 13.01 20.66
C THR A 402 16.34 12.02 19.62
N PRO A 403 16.93 11.93 18.39
CA PRO A 403 16.55 10.95 17.40
C PRO A 403 16.57 9.50 17.92
N GLU A 404 17.52 9.17 18.81
CA GLU A 404 17.62 7.85 19.44
C GLU A 404 16.42 7.53 20.34
N LYS A 405 15.92 8.51 21.07
CA LYS A 405 14.70 8.36 21.90
C LYS A 405 13.46 8.19 21.04
N VAL A 406 13.37 8.89 19.92
CA VAL A 406 12.29 8.73 18.94
C VAL A 406 12.29 7.33 18.34
N ASP A 407 13.45 6.82 17.96
CA ASP A 407 13.59 5.46 17.41
C ASP A 407 13.33 4.37 18.48
N ALA A 408 13.75 4.60 19.72
CA ALA A 408 13.46 3.68 20.83
C ALA A 408 11.96 3.64 21.12
N ALA A 409 11.31 4.79 21.21
CA ALA A 409 9.85 4.89 21.39
C ALA A 409 9.08 4.26 20.22
N ALA A 410 9.55 4.45 18.99
CA ALA A 410 8.96 3.82 17.82
C ALA A 410 9.04 2.29 17.86
N ARG A 411 10.15 1.73 18.35
CA ARG A 411 10.28 0.28 18.55
C ARG A 411 9.33 -0.25 19.62
N THR A 412 9.23 0.45 20.73
CA THR A 412 8.30 0.07 21.82
C THR A 412 6.85 0.19 21.36
N LEU A 413 6.50 1.27 20.67
CA LEU A 413 5.17 1.50 20.14
C LEU A 413 4.81 0.46 19.04
N ALA A 414 5.81 -0.02 18.30
CA ALA A 414 5.61 -1.05 17.26
C ALA A 414 5.11 -2.38 17.81
N PHE A 415 5.35 -2.66 19.09
CA PHE A 415 4.78 -3.81 19.75
C PHE A 415 3.25 -3.75 19.87
N TYR A 416 2.69 -2.53 19.96
CA TYR A 416 1.24 -2.28 20.11
C TYR A 416 0.53 -2.03 18.79
N ILE A 417 1.16 -1.26 17.88
CA ILE A 417 0.51 -0.78 16.64
C ILE A 417 1.27 -1.16 15.35
N GLY A 418 2.24 -2.06 15.43
CA GLY A 418 2.98 -2.57 14.27
C GLY A 418 3.82 -1.51 13.54
N PRO A 419 4.04 -1.67 12.22
CA PRO A 419 4.97 -0.84 11.43
C PRO A 419 4.65 0.66 11.40
N ILE A 420 3.40 1.02 11.66
CA ILE A 420 2.92 2.41 11.68
C ILE A 420 3.52 3.24 12.83
N ALA A 421 4.03 2.56 13.87
CA ALA A 421 4.65 3.18 15.03
C ALA A 421 5.77 4.17 14.65
N ARG A 422 6.56 3.90 13.62
CA ARG A 422 7.61 4.81 13.14
C ARG A 422 7.04 6.11 12.59
N VAL A 423 5.94 6.04 11.88
CA VAL A 423 5.28 7.23 11.31
C VAL A 423 4.69 8.07 12.45
N MET A 424 4.02 7.40 13.39
CA MET A 424 3.45 8.05 14.57
C MET A 424 4.51 8.70 15.44
N ALA A 425 5.63 8.03 15.71
CA ALA A 425 6.74 8.58 16.48
C ALA A 425 7.37 9.79 15.78
N LYS A 426 7.61 9.74 14.48
CA LYS A 426 8.13 10.88 13.71
C LYS A 426 7.17 12.07 13.73
N ARG A 427 5.85 11.81 13.59
CA ARG A 427 4.83 12.86 13.65
C ARG A 427 4.73 13.47 15.03
N ALA A 428 4.71 12.67 16.09
CA ALA A 428 4.71 13.17 17.47
C ALA A 428 5.98 13.98 17.79
N ALA A 429 7.14 13.54 17.32
CA ALA A 429 8.40 14.26 17.46
C ALA A 429 8.42 15.60 16.72
N ALA A 430 7.70 15.73 15.61
CA ALA A 430 7.54 17.00 14.90
C ALA A 430 6.62 18.00 15.63
N GLN A 431 5.75 17.53 16.52
CA GLN A 431 4.80 18.37 17.26
C GLN A 431 5.33 18.88 18.59
N THR A 432 6.40 18.30 19.15
CA THR A 432 6.94 18.69 20.44
C THR A 432 8.43 18.38 20.59
N SER A 433 9.15 19.24 21.30
CA SER A 433 10.53 19.00 21.74
C SER A 433 10.61 18.42 23.16
N SER A 434 9.49 18.39 23.91
CA SER A 434 9.42 17.81 25.26
C SER A 434 9.23 16.31 25.17
N VAL A 435 10.10 15.55 25.85
CA VAL A 435 10.06 14.08 25.90
C VAL A 435 8.77 13.58 26.54
N GLN A 436 8.27 14.24 27.59
CA GLN A 436 7.03 13.87 28.24
C GLN A 436 5.82 14.05 27.31
N ARG A 437 5.74 15.20 26.65
CA ARG A 437 4.66 15.49 25.70
C ARG A 437 4.69 14.54 24.51
N PHE A 438 5.88 14.19 24.05
CA PHE A 438 6.08 13.21 22.98
C PHE A 438 5.51 11.82 23.35
N TYR A 439 5.82 11.30 24.55
CA TYR A 439 5.27 10.01 24.97
C TYR A 439 3.75 10.03 25.20
N LEU A 440 3.20 11.16 25.68
CA LEU A 440 1.75 11.31 25.79
C LEU A 440 1.06 11.29 24.44
N LEU A 441 1.58 11.99 23.43
CA LEU A 441 1.05 11.97 22.07
C LEU A 441 1.08 10.56 21.46
N LEU A 442 2.12 9.77 21.76
CA LEU A 442 2.18 8.37 21.34
C LEU A 442 1.16 7.50 22.07
N ALA A 443 0.97 7.71 23.36
CA ALA A 443 0.00 6.98 24.15
C ALA A 443 -1.45 7.26 23.71
N GLU A 444 -1.76 8.48 23.25
CA GLU A 444 -3.08 8.84 22.71
C GLU A 444 -3.49 8.00 21.49
N SER A 445 -2.51 7.46 20.76
CA SER A 445 -2.74 6.58 19.61
C SER A 445 -3.04 5.12 19.98
N LEU A 446 -2.99 4.77 21.26
CA LEU A 446 -3.25 3.43 21.77
C LEU A 446 -4.65 3.33 22.42
N PRO A 447 -5.26 2.12 22.43
CA PRO A 447 -6.46 1.84 23.23
C PRO A 447 -6.22 2.16 24.70
N GLU A 448 -7.26 2.61 25.40
CA GLU A 448 -7.15 3.10 26.78
C GLU A 448 -6.55 2.05 27.74
N SER A 449 -6.83 0.77 27.51
CA SER A 449 -6.28 -0.37 28.27
C SER A 449 -4.76 -0.54 28.15
N GLU A 450 -4.15 -0.04 27.07
CA GLU A 450 -2.72 -0.24 26.77
C GLU A 450 -1.88 1.02 27.01
N ARG A 451 -2.50 2.20 27.10
CA ARG A 451 -1.81 3.49 27.30
C ARG A 451 -0.91 3.49 28.53
N LYS A 452 -1.40 2.97 29.65
CA LYS A 452 -0.65 2.91 30.89
C LYS A 452 0.58 2.01 30.77
N ARG A 453 0.42 0.82 30.18
CA ARG A 453 1.53 -0.13 29.97
C ARG A 453 2.61 0.45 29.06
N PHE A 454 2.21 1.15 28.01
CA PHE A 454 3.15 1.84 27.13
C PHE A 454 3.91 2.94 27.87
N LEU A 455 3.24 3.80 28.60
CA LEU A 455 3.87 4.89 29.36
C LEU A 455 4.85 4.36 30.42
N ASP A 456 4.49 3.29 31.10
CA ASP A 456 5.36 2.62 32.09
C ASP A 456 6.61 2.01 31.42
N SER A 457 6.53 1.57 30.17
CA SER A 457 7.65 0.97 29.42
C SER A 457 8.65 1.99 28.87
N VAL A 458 8.22 3.25 28.66
CA VAL A 458 9.05 4.33 28.11
C VAL A 458 9.46 5.37 29.16
N ALA A 459 8.95 5.27 30.38
CA ALA A 459 9.34 6.13 31.49
C ALA A 459 10.80 5.81 31.91
N PRO A 460 11.65 6.83 32.15
CA PRO A 460 12.97 6.59 32.72
C PRO A 460 12.85 5.96 34.11
N ALA A 461 13.64 4.89 34.36
CA ALA A 461 13.69 4.25 35.65
C ALA A 461 14.02 5.28 36.75
N PRO A 462 13.36 5.24 37.95
CA PRO A 462 13.67 6.14 39.03
C PRO A 462 15.12 5.90 39.49
N PRO A 463 15.86 6.96 39.87
CA PRO A 463 17.24 6.82 40.32
C PRO A 463 17.29 5.88 41.52
N ALA A 464 18.22 4.93 41.47
CA ALA A 464 18.48 3.99 42.57
C ALA A 464 18.71 4.78 43.85
N ARG A 465 17.89 4.55 44.88
CA ARG A 465 18.16 5.04 46.22
C ARG A 465 19.38 4.33 46.75
N GLU A 466 20.51 5.03 46.85
CA GLU A 466 21.63 4.63 47.64
C GLU A 466 21.15 4.34 49.08
N ARG A 467 21.24 3.08 49.50
CA ARG A 467 21.10 2.73 50.91
C ARG A 467 22.40 3.14 51.61
N ARG A 468 22.26 4.05 52.54
CA ARG A 468 23.23 4.22 53.63
C ARG A 468 23.06 3.11 54.65
#